data_e6133a1bba7c5582dc32a47f17957fe5
#
_entry.id   e6133a1bba7c5582dc32a47f17957fe5
#
_cell.length_a   1.000
_cell.length_b   1.000
_cell.length_c   1.000
_cell.angle_alpha   90.00
_cell.angle_beta   90.00
_cell.angle_gamma   90.00
#
_symmetry.space_group_name_H-M   'P 1'
#
loop_
_entity.id
_entity.type
_entity.pdbx_description
1 polymer ?
#
loop_
_entity_poly.entity_id
_entity_poly.type
_entity_poly.pdbx_seq_one_letter_code
_entity_poly.pdbx_strand_id
1 'polypeptide(L)'
;MASLNHVCMWSEHGWVRVTAEEAARKHPGGTVSVHSGLFMCELCGQYVTLTNGDTRVRYFKHSAYEANKNCPERTFGPSYVPPEYNPGEHELPIRIVIKGNAFSLELGLLYVDADILRKQTEKKVTIATSAGKKFVYSFERLNSDTITYLSIGNEPSAQYVITSTDELLKFWPRTVKGINSRGSVFEKKTGKMLPIDADVQIGKKYLLLTSSRYTQHRLREGLQISKICENRVGWTTWYVYEIEATELSEYAAKFFLDIHCRLTDIPVRMTPIWPLHIETPYVIKHSKNDMIMHVSGNRGTTPKTFPHAYVQTRKCPNTGQVIKIACNGRQQLISTGSANVLQYMYLWREPLTYQTDEVDVDVKDAAETVLSGETQKVLPDGNLLRIFTPFDGAVVIRDAERFILTKIPISANTKTTVPEIKYGTIIQVLQGLDIVWEASFAKQQNRASDEDDALVKKLSANKGDQIPVKHSLSGAVAKLENYPKTKQWLTKTIRSGYISAKSLKYLSKYIADTAETRKGDAK
;
A
#
# COMPACT_ATOMS: atom_id res chain seq x y z
N MET A 1 9.40 -6.70 39.69
CA MET A 1 9.47 -5.38 39.02
C MET A 1 9.79 -5.64 37.57
N ALA A 2 8.87 -5.36 36.68
CA ALA A 2 9.17 -5.41 35.23
C ALA A 2 10.09 -4.22 34.93
N SER A 3 11.34 -4.47 34.59
CA SER A 3 12.27 -3.47 34.12
C SER A 3 12.26 -3.48 32.61
N LEU A 4 12.34 -2.32 31.99
CA LEU A 4 12.58 -2.19 30.57
C LEU A 4 13.89 -2.92 30.21
N ASN A 5 13.76 -4.05 29.52
CA ASN A 5 14.93 -4.88 29.16
C ASN A 5 15.71 -4.26 28.01
N HIS A 6 15.03 -3.59 27.10
CA HIS A 6 15.62 -2.96 25.93
C HIS A 6 14.97 -1.60 25.66
N VAL A 7 15.76 -0.67 25.13
CA VAL A 7 15.32 0.65 24.65
C VAL A 7 16.07 0.99 23.37
N CYS A 8 15.62 2.01 22.65
CA CYS A 8 16.38 2.62 21.57
C CYS A 8 17.35 3.68 22.14
N MET A 9 18.61 3.60 21.79
CA MET A 9 19.63 4.60 22.08
C MET A 9 19.96 5.38 20.79
N TRP A 10 20.07 6.70 20.89
CA TRP A 10 20.53 7.53 19.77
C TRP A 10 22.00 7.24 19.41
N SER A 11 22.28 7.07 18.12
CA SER A 11 23.61 6.85 17.55
C SER A 11 23.78 7.63 16.24
N GLU A 12 24.96 7.65 15.68
CA GLU A 12 25.25 8.29 14.37
C GLU A 12 24.41 7.75 13.22
N HIS A 13 23.97 6.49 13.31
CA HIS A 13 23.12 5.84 12.29
C HIS A 13 21.63 5.79 12.67
N GLY A 14 21.21 6.56 13.66
CA GLY A 14 19.84 6.60 14.17
C GLY A 14 19.66 5.83 15.48
N TRP A 15 18.42 5.44 15.74
CA TRP A 15 18.07 4.73 16.97
C TRP A 15 18.45 3.26 16.92
N VAL A 16 19.32 2.83 17.83
CA VAL A 16 19.82 1.45 17.95
C VAL A 16 19.26 0.84 19.23
N ARG A 17 18.78 -0.40 19.13
CA ARG A 17 18.29 -1.15 20.29
C ARG A 17 19.44 -1.55 21.21
N VAL A 18 19.33 -1.24 22.50
CA VAL A 18 20.34 -1.57 23.51
C VAL A 18 19.72 -2.09 24.79
N THR A 19 20.43 -2.95 25.48
CA THR A 19 20.13 -3.35 26.87
C THR A 19 20.62 -2.30 27.86
N ALA A 20 20.11 -2.34 29.09
CA ALA A 20 20.59 -1.44 30.16
C ALA A 20 22.08 -1.61 30.44
N GLU A 21 22.60 -2.83 30.30
CA GLU A 21 24.02 -3.11 30.52
C GLU A 21 24.91 -2.57 29.39
N GLU A 22 24.48 -2.70 28.14
CA GLU A 22 25.18 -2.14 26.98
C GLU A 22 25.18 -0.61 27.04
N ALA A 23 24.04 -0.02 27.40
CA ALA A 23 23.92 1.42 27.57
C ALA A 23 24.84 1.94 28.69
N ALA A 24 24.89 1.23 29.82
CA ALA A 24 25.74 1.61 30.94
C ALA A 24 27.24 1.48 30.64
N ARG A 25 27.64 0.51 29.80
CA ARG A 25 29.04 0.43 29.31
C ARG A 25 29.43 1.61 28.45
N LYS A 26 28.50 2.10 27.62
CA LYS A 26 28.74 3.27 26.75
C LYS A 26 28.65 4.60 27.53
N HIS A 27 27.93 4.63 28.63
CA HIS A 27 27.73 5.81 29.49
C HIS A 27 28.10 5.47 30.93
N PRO A 28 29.39 5.32 31.25
CA PRO A 28 29.86 4.91 32.58
C PRO A 28 29.66 5.99 33.67
N GLY A 29 29.36 7.23 33.27
CA GLY A 29 29.24 8.40 34.16
C GLY A 29 28.02 8.42 35.07
N GLY A 30 27.29 7.30 35.27
CA GLY A 30 26.15 7.24 36.20
C GLY A 30 24.79 7.30 35.51
N THR A 31 23.80 7.82 36.22
CA THR A 31 22.41 7.91 35.73
C THR A 31 22.27 8.90 34.56
N VAL A 32 21.74 8.45 33.43
CA VAL A 32 21.43 9.35 32.31
C VAL A 32 19.97 9.74 32.35
N SER A 33 19.71 11.02 32.52
CA SER A 33 18.36 11.58 32.68
C SER A 33 17.53 11.47 31.39
N VAL A 34 16.21 11.38 31.54
CA VAL A 34 15.21 11.51 30.49
C VAL A 34 15.39 12.79 29.64
N HIS A 35 15.86 13.85 30.24
CA HIS A 35 16.08 15.14 29.54
C HIS A 35 17.24 15.13 28.56
N SER A 36 18.11 14.11 28.61
CA SER A 36 19.16 13.95 27.60
C SER A 36 18.63 13.61 26.22
N GLY A 37 17.41 13.05 26.13
CA GLY A 37 16.85 12.55 24.89
C GLY A 37 17.58 11.35 24.30
N LEU A 38 18.50 10.72 25.04
CA LEU A 38 19.41 9.69 24.54
C LEU A 38 18.76 8.30 24.43
N PHE A 39 17.85 7.99 25.34
CA PHE A 39 17.18 6.70 25.42
C PHE A 39 15.68 6.84 25.26
N MET A 40 15.07 6.00 24.46
CA MET A 40 13.64 6.01 24.12
C MET A 40 13.03 4.61 24.31
N CYS A 41 11.87 4.53 24.93
CA CYS A 41 11.11 3.29 25.02
C CYS A 41 10.61 2.85 23.63
N GLU A 42 10.87 1.61 23.25
CA GLU A 42 10.47 1.06 21.95
C GLU A 42 8.94 0.98 21.78
N LEU A 43 8.20 0.83 22.89
CA LEU A 43 6.76 0.61 22.85
C LEU A 43 5.94 1.89 22.81
N CYS A 44 6.33 2.92 23.53
CA CYS A 44 5.55 4.15 23.63
C CYS A 44 6.23 5.39 23.06
N GLY A 45 7.50 5.28 22.62
CA GLY A 45 8.26 6.39 22.05
C GLY A 45 8.63 7.49 23.04
N GLN A 46 8.41 7.28 24.36
CA GLN A 46 8.78 8.25 25.37
C GLN A 46 10.25 8.10 25.77
N TYR A 47 10.90 9.21 26.10
CA TYR A 47 12.25 9.17 26.64
C TYR A 47 12.27 8.49 28.00
N VAL A 48 13.32 7.74 28.26
CA VAL A 48 13.52 7.01 29.52
C VAL A 48 14.85 7.35 30.17
N THR A 49 14.92 7.14 31.46
CA THR A 49 16.14 7.34 32.24
C THR A 49 16.88 6.03 32.37
N LEU A 50 18.18 5.99 32.05
CA LEU A 50 19.07 4.90 32.42
C LEU A 50 19.49 5.11 33.88
N THR A 51 19.15 4.16 34.74
CA THR A 51 19.65 4.13 36.13
C THR A 51 20.90 3.26 36.15
N ASN A 52 22.03 3.89 36.43
CA ASN A 52 23.34 3.25 36.48
C ASN A 52 23.99 3.62 37.81
N GLY A 53 23.83 2.79 38.81
CA GLY A 53 24.44 2.98 40.15
C GLY A 53 25.41 1.85 40.46
N ASP A 54 26.44 2.13 41.25
CA ASP A 54 27.51 1.18 41.56
C ASP A 54 27.06 -0.06 42.35
N THR A 55 25.93 0.05 43.04
CA THR A 55 25.41 -0.99 43.95
C THR A 55 24.07 -1.60 43.53
N ARG A 56 23.46 -1.16 42.44
CA ARG A 56 22.12 -1.60 42.00
C ARG A 56 22.15 -2.13 40.59
N VAL A 57 21.22 -3.06 40.32
CA VAL A 57 20.97 -3.55 38.96
C VAL A 57 20.64 -2.36 38.03
N ARG A 58 21.30 -2.31 36.89
CA ARG A 58 21.11 -1.31 35.85
C ARG A 58 19.78 -1.55 35.17
N TYR A 59 19.00 -0.51 35.00
CA TYR A 59 17.68 -0.60 34.35
C TYR A 59 17.24 0.72 33.76
N PHE A 60 16.33 0.67 32.81
CA PHE A 60 15.62 1.84 32.32
C PHE A 60 14.32 2.07 33.05
N LYS A 61 13.93 3.31 33.22
CA LYS A 61 12.65 3.69 33.83
C LYS A 61 11.99 4.83 33.11
N HIS A 62 10.67 4.78 33.00
CA HIS A 62 9.84 5.91 32.58
C HIS A 62 9.81 7.01 33.63
N SER A 63 9.65 8.27 33.19
CA SER A 63 9.42 9.37 34.09
C SER A 63 8.04 9.31 34.74
N ALA A 64 7.92 9.75 36.00
CA ALA A 64 6.65 9.84 36.71
C ALA A 64 5.67 10.84 36.08
N TYR A 65 6.19 11.82 35.38
CA TYR A 65 5.44 12.96 34.83
C TYR A 65 5.10 12.84 33.35
N GLU A 66 5.28 11.67 32.73
CA GLU A 66 4.94 11.45 31.34
C GLU A 66 3.44 11.46 31.08
N ALA A 67 3.04 12.05 29.95
CA ALA A 67 1.64 12.14 29.54
C ALA A 67 1.04 10.76 29.20
N ASN A 68 1.85 9.84 28.64
CA ASN A 68 1.39 8.50 28.29
C ASN A 68 1.68 7.50 29.40
N LYS A 69 0.70 7.30 30.28
CA LYS A 69 0.79 6.35 31.39
C LYS A 69 0.45 4.90 31.01
N ASN A 70 0.10 4.64 29.76
CA ASN A 70 -0.40 3.33 29.30
C ASN A 70 0.67 2.44 28.65
N CYS A 71 1.96 2.77 28.81
CA CYS A 71 3.01 1.89 28.31
C CYS A 71 3.02 0.57 29.12
N PRO A 72 2.95 -0.60 28.45
CA PRO A 72 2.92 -1.89 29.14
C PRO A 72 4.20 -2.21 29.94
N GLU A 73 5.33 -1.57 29.61
CA GLU A 73 6.60 -1.72 30.35
C GLU A 73 6.80 -0.65 31.45
N ARG A 74 5.82 0.19 31.66
CA ARG A 74 5.87 1.12 32.78
C ARG A 74 5.61 0.38 34.08
N THR A 75 6.50 0.52 35.06
CA THR A 75 6.25 0.03 36.41
C THR A 75 5.22 0.91 37.10
N PHE A 76 4.03 0.39 37.24
CA PHE A 76 2.98 1.00 38.06
C PHE A 76 3.01 0.39 39.47
N GLY A 77 2.46 1.11 40.41
CA GLY A 77 2.19 0.57 41.73
C GLY A 77 1.22 -0.63 41.68
N PRO A 78 0.94 -1.29 42.81
CA PRO A 78 0.19 -2.55 42.88
C PRO A 78 -1.25 -2.50 42.33
N SER A 79 -1.76 -1.34 41.94
CA SER A 79 -3.10 -1.17 41.34
C SER A 79 -3.12 -1.11 39.80
N TYR A 80 -1.96 -1.25 39.15
CA TYR A 80 -1.94 -1.26 37.67
C TYR A 80 -2.32 -2.64 37.12
N VAL A 81 -3.44 -2.67 36.43
CA VAL A 81 -3.80 -3.80 35.56
C VAL A 81 -3.31 -3.42 34.16
N PRO A 82 -2.33 -4.15 33.58
CA PRO A 82 -1.95 -3.92 32.18
C PRO A 82 -3.19 -4.05 31.32
N PRO A 83 -3.39 -3.21 30.28
CA PRO A 83 -4.42 -3.49 29.31
C PRO A 83 -4.16 -4.90 28.79
N GLU A 84 -5.18 -5.76 28.84
CA GLU A 84 -5.08 -7.12 28.33
C GLU A 84 -4.61 -7.03 26.87
N TYR A 85 -3.40 -7.50 26.63
CA TYR A 85 -2.87 -7.63 25.28
C TYR A 85 -3.61 -8.78 24.62
N ASN A 86 -4.61 -8.44 23.82
CA ASN A 86 -5.34 -9.41 23.04
C ASN A 86 -4.51 -9.73 21.78
N PRO A 87 -3.85 -10.89 21.68
CA PRO A 87 -2.98 -11.20 20.54
C PRO A 87 -3.73 -11.32 19.20
N GLY A 88 -5.06 -11.27 19.23
CA GLY A 88 -5.93 -11.22 18.06
C GLY A 88 -6.35 -9.82 17.64
N GLU A 89 -6.01 -8.77 18.40
CA GLU A 89 -6.34 -7.40 18.01
C GLU A 89 -5.41 -6.90 16.90
N HIS A 90 -6.02 -6.31 15.90
CA HIS A 90 -5.36 -5.66 14.78
C HIS A 90 -5.87 -4.23 14.65
N GLU A 91 -5.05 -3.35 14.10
CA GLU A 91 -5.43 -1.96 13.84
C GLU A 91 -5.98 -1.81 12.42
N LEU A 92 -7.01 -0.99 12.26
CA LEU A 92 -7.50 -0.62 10.94
C LEU A 92 -6.71 0.56 10.39
N PRO A 93 -6.43 0.60 9.08
CA PRO A 93 -5.68 1.69 8.49
C PRO A 93 -6.53 2.97 8.41
N ILE A 94 -5.92 4.07 8.81
CA ILE A 94 -6.44 5.42 8.54
C ILE A 94 -5.60 6.01 7.44
N ARG A 95 -6.22 6.75 6.51
CA ARG A 95 -5.49 7.52 5.52
C ARG A 95 -5.99 8.95 5.44
N ILE A 96 -5.08 9.84 5.05
CA ILE A 96 -5.39 11.23 4.73
C ILE A 96 -5.51 11.38 3.21
N VAL A 97 -6.52 12.13 2.79
CA VAL A 97 -6.73 12.49 1.38
C VAL A 97 -6.71 14.01 1.29
N ILE A 98 -5.83 14.54 0.46
CA ILE A 98 -5.70 15.99 0.24
C ILE A 98 -6.35 16.33 -1.09
N LYS A 99 -7.27 17.31 -1.09
CA LYS A 99 -7.93 17.84 -2.28
C LYS A 99 -7.84 19.38 -2.25
N GLY A 100 -7.02 19.93 -3.10
CA GLY A 100 -6.75 21.38 -3.08
C GLY A 100 -6.18 21.83 -1.73
N ASN A 101 -6.82 22.80 -1.10
CA ASN A 101 -6.42 23.35 0.20
C ASN A 101 -7.12 22.70 1.40
N ALA A 102 -7.73 21.55 1.21
CA ALA A 102 -8.45 20.83 2.26
C ALA A 102 -7.97 19.38 2.37
N PHE A 103 -8.16 18.80 3.54
CA PHE A 103 -7.95 17.37 3.76
C PHE A 103 -9.22 16.69 4.27
N SER A 104 -9.29 15.40 4.08
CA SER A 104 -10.25 14.50 4.71
C SER A 104 -9.54 13.26 5.21
N LEU A 105 -10.13 12.61 6.21
CA LEU A 105 -9.65 11.34 6.74
C LEU A 105 -10.58 10.23 6.31
N GLU A 106 -10.03 9.07 6.09
CA GLU A 106 -10.76 7.85 5.76
C GLU A 106 -10.27 6.70 6.63
N LEU A 107 -11.22 5.88 7.10
CA LEU A 107 -10.94 4.65 7.83
C LEU A 107 -11.12 3.45 6.90
N GLY A 108 -10.13 2.58 6.83
CA GLY A 108 -10.18 1.38 6.02
C GLY A 108 -10.81 0.23 6.79
N LEU A 109 -11.97 -0.23 6.33
CA LEU A 109 -12.58 -1.46 6.81
C LEU A 109 -12.00 -2.66 6.05
N LEU A 110 -11.59 -3.68 6.79
CA LEU A 110 -11.09 -4.92 6.21
C LEU A 110 -12.19 -5.61 5.40
N TYR A 111 -11.76 -6.33 4.37
CA TYR A 111 -12.66 -7.19 3.60
C TYR A 111 -13.36 -8.19 4.50
N VAL A 112 -14.64 -8.36 4.28
CA VAL A 112 -15.46 -9.42 4.85
C VAL A 112 -16.16 -10.14 3.71
N ASP A 113 -16.24 -11.45 3.81
CA ASP A 113 -16.88 -12.27 2.77
C ASP A 113 -18.33 -11.85 2.55
N ALA A 114 -18.75 -11.79 1.28
CA ALA A 114 -20.08 -11.38 0.88
C ALA A 114 -21.19 -12.19 1.57
N ASP A 115 -20.97 -13.50 1.75
CA ASP A 115 -21.94 -14.37 2.38
C ASP A 115 -22.14 -14.05 3.87
N ILE A 116 -21.07 -13.61 4.54
CA ILE A 116 -21.16 -13.14 5.93
C ILE A 116 -21.97 -11.85 6.00
N LEU A 117 -21.68 -10.90 5.10
CA LEU A 117 -22.38 -9.61 5.06
C LEU A 117 -23.87 -9.76 4.71
N ARG A 118 -24.22 -10.66 3.78
CA ARG A 118 -25.62 -10.92 3.39
C ARG A 118 -26.47 -11.50 4.52
N LYS A 119 -25.85 -12.29 5.41
CA LYS A 119 -26.53 -12.90 6.57
C LYS A 119 -26.84 -11.91 7.69
N GLN A 120 -26.25 -10.71 7.67
CA GLN A 120 -26.46 -9.74 8.73
C GLN A 120 -27.87 -9.15 8.67
N THR A 121 -28.48 -8.97 9.83
CA THR A 121 -29.81 -8.33 9.98
C THR A 121 -29.73 -6.84 9.71
N GLU A 122 -28.72 -6.17 10.24
CA GLU A 122 -28.43 -4.76 9.96
C GLU A 122 -27.35 -4.66 8.89
N LYS A 123 -27.69 -4.10 7.72
CA LYS A 123 -26.78 -3.95 6.59
C LYS A 123 -26.08 -2.58 6.59
N LYS A 124 -25.67 -2.12 7.77
CA LYS A 124 -24.98 -0.83 7.95
C LYS A 124 -23.86 -0.94 8.98
N VAL A 125 -22.87 -0.11 8.82
CA VAL A 125 -21.79 0.12 9.79
C VAL A 125 -21.80 1.58 10.21
N THR A 126 -21.64 1.82 11.50
CA THR A 126 -21.54 3.17 12.07
C THR A 126 -20.14 3.38 12.61
N ILE A 127 -19.51 4.49 12.22
CA ILE A 127 -18.22 4.94 12.74
C ILE A 127 -18.47 6.23 13.51
N ALA A 128 -18.15 6.25 14.79
CA ALA A 128 -18.32 7.43 15.64
C ALA A 128 -16.98 7.98 16.11
N THR A 129 -16.85 9.31 16.16
CA THR A 129 -15.70 9.99 16.78
C THR A 129 -15.85 10.03 18.28
N SER A 130 -14.76 10.31 19.01
CA SER A 130 -14.79 10.56 20.48
C SER A 130 -15.70 11.75 20.87
N ALA A 131 -15.93 12.69 19.96
CA ALA A 131 -16.87 13.82 20.14
C ALA A 131 -18.32 13.44 19.83
N GLY A 132 -18.63 12.19 19.49
CA GLY A 132 -19.98 11.70 19.23
C GLY A 132 -20.51 11.92 17.81
N LYS A 133 -19.72 12.48 16.89
CA LYS A 133 -20.10 12.60 15.47
C LYS A 133 -20.13 11.21 14.84
N LYS A 134 -21.24 10.92 14.12
CA LYS A 134 -21.49 9.60 13.54
C LYS A 134 -21.47 9.65 12.02
N PHE A 135 -20.86 8.64 11.42
CA PHE A 135 -20.86 8.36 9.99
C PHE A 135 -21.48 6.99 9.79
N VAL A 136 -22.56 6.93 9.03
CA VAL A 136 -23.31 5.68 8.79
C VAL A 136 -23.15 5.30 7.33
N TYR A 137 -22.77 4.04 7.09
CA TYR A 137 -22.56 3.51 5.75
C TYR A 137 -23.32 2.20 5.59
N SER A 138 -24.01 2.04 4.46
CA SER A 138 -24.59 0.75 4.07
C SER A 138 -23.48 -0.20 3.59
N PHE A 139 -23.72 -1.50 3.66
CA PHE A 139 -22.78 -2.51 3.16
C PHE A 139 -22.56 -2.44 1.65
N GLU A 140 -23.45 -1.80 0.92
CA GLU A 140 -23.30 -1.51 -0.52
C GLU A 140 -22.08 -0.61 -0.84
N ARG A 141 -21.59 0.13 0.15
CA ARG A 141 -20.38 0.93 0.02
C ARG A 141 -19.09 0.12 0.23
N LEU A 142 -19.19 -1.12 0.68
CA LEU A 142 -18.04 -1.96 0.93
C LEU A 142 -17.48 -2.51 -0.39
N ASN A 143 -16.16 -2.60 -0.46
CA ASN A 143 -15.50 -3.24 -1.59
C ASN A 143 -15.64 -4.76 -1.47
N SER A 144 -15.94 -5.40 -2.58
CA SER A 144 -16.14 -6.85 -2.64
C SER A 144 -14.85 -7.66 -2.58
N ASP A 145 -13.69 -7.03 -2.65
CA ASP A 145 -12.42 -7.75 -2.82
C ASP A 145 -11.22 -7.23 -2.02
N THR A 146 -11.27 -5.97 -1.53
CA THR A 146 -10.15 -5.38 -0.77
C THR A 146 -10.65 -4.50 0.38
N ILE A 147 -9.75 -3.77 1.05
CA ILE A 147 -10.11 -2.76 2.06
C ILE A 147 -11.00 -1.70 1.45
N THR A 148 -12.08 -1.39 2.13
CA THR A 148 -12.92 -0.24 1.83
C THR A 148 -12.53 0.95 2.69
N TYR A 149 -12.12 2.04 2.07
CA TYR A 149 -11.88 3.29 2.77
C TYR A 149 -13.13 4.14 2.79
N LEU A 150 -13.66 4.38 3.99
CA LEU A 150 -14.86 5.19 4.25
C LEU A 150 -14.46 6.53 4.87
N SER A 151 -15.05 7.62 4.39
CA SER A 151 -14.77 8.95 4.91
C SER A 151 -15.19 9.05 6.38
N ILE A 152 -14.30 9.57 7.21
CA ILE A 152 -14.57 9.92 8.62
C ILE A 152 -14.47 11.42 8.84
N GLY A 153 -14.65 12.19 7.73
CA GLY A 153 -14.68 13.63 7.73
C GLY A 153 -13.28 14.27 7.77
N ASN A 154 -13.27 15.54 8.09
CA ASN A 154 -12.08 16.39 8.19
C ASN A 154 -11.77 16.85 9.61
N GLU A 155 -12.46 16.25 10.59
CA GLU A 155 -12.32 16.51 12.01
C GLU A 155 -11.53 15.38 12.67
N PRO A 156 -10.24 15.57 12.97
CA PRO A 156 -9.43 14.54 13.59
C PRO A 156 -9.95 14.15 14.97
N SER A 157 -10.01 12.86 15.24
CA SER A 157 -10.43 12.29 16.51
C SER A 157 -9.32 11.40 17.07
N ALA A 158 -9.11 11.42 18.38
CA ALA A 158 -8.12 10.54 19.02
C ALA A 158 -8.54 9.05 18.95
N GLN A 159 -9.83 8.80 18.79
CA GLN A 159 -10.40 7.46 18.76
C GLN A 159 -11.62 7.42 17.87
N TYR A 160 -11.82 6.31 17.19
CA TYR A 160 -13.03 6.00 16.45
C TYR A 160 -13.65 4.74 17.00
N VAL A 161 -14.98 4.73 17.12
CA VAL A 161 -15.75 3.58 17.60
C VAL A 161 -16.57 3.03 16.45
N ILE A 162 -16.40 1.75 16.15
CA ILE A 162 -17.15 1.02 15.14
C ILE A 162 -18.29 0.29 15.82
N THR A 163 -19.51 0.50 15.33
CA THR A 163 -20.69 -0.23 15.76
C THR A 163 -21.22 -1.05 14.60
N SER A 164 -21.32 -2.35 14.81
CA SER A 164 -21.85 -3.35 13.89
C SER A 164 -22.25 -4.61 14.67
N THR A 165 -22.59 -5.70 13.99
CA THR A 165 -22.88 -6.98 14.64
C THR A 165 -21.63 -7.63 15.22
N ASP A 166 -21.79 -8.46 16.25
CA ASP A 166 -20.65 -9.12 16.93
C ASP A 166 -19.85 -10.02 15.98
N GLU A 167 -20.49 -10.59 14.96
CA GLU A 167 -19.80 -11.39 13.94
C GLU A 167 -18.83 -10.54 13.11
N LEU A 168 -19.23 -9.32 12.73
CA LEU A 168 -18.40 -8.39 11.96
C LEU A 168 -17.31 -7.73 12.81
N LEU A 169 -17.55 -7.57 14.10
CA LEU A 169 -16.56 -7.04 15.04
C LEU A 169 -15.38 -7.99 15.30
N LYS A 170 -15.43 -9.21 14.76
CA LYS A 170 -14.24 -10.09 14.66
C LYS A 170 -13.27 -9.60 13.58
N PHE A 171 -13.77 -8.90 12.55
CA PHE A 171 -12.96 -8.34 11.46
C PHE A 171 -12.70 -6.86 11.67
N TRP A 172 -13.64 -6.14 12.29
CA TRP A 172 -13.57 -4.69 12.53
C TRP A 172 -13.59 -4.43 14.03
N PRO A 173 -12.44 -4.11 14.62
CA PRO A 173 -12.37 -3.88 16.06
C PRO A 173 -13.33 -2.76 16.49
N ARG A 174 -13.94 -2.88 17.66
CA ARG A 174 -14.88 -1.89 18.21
C ARG A 174 -14.26 -0.52 18.33
N THR A 175 -12.96 -0.46 18.60
CA THR A 175 -12.23 0.77 18.85
C THR A 175 -11.01 0.83 17.97
N VAL A 176 -10.83 1.95 17.28
CA VAL A 176 -9.68 2.23 16.42
C VAL A 176 -8.98 3.47 16.97
N LYS A 177 -7.66 3.38 17.16
CA LYS A 177 -6.83 4.53 17.50
C LYS A 177 -6.82 5.52 16.35
N GLY A 178 -7.09 6.77 16.67
CA GLY A 178 -7.15 7.86 15.70
C GLY A 178 -5.89 8.71 15.68
N ILE A 179 -6.09 10.01 15.55
CA ILE A 179 -5.02 10.99 15.43
C ILE A 179 -4.45 11.32 16.80
N ASN A 180 -3.15 11.21 16.95
CA ASN A 180 -2.46 11.55 18.20
C ASN A 180 -2.54 13.06 18.48
N SER A 181 -2.63 13.42 19.76
CA SER A 181 -2.71 14.81 20.20
C SER A 181 -1.49 15.65 19.79
N ARG A 182 -0.30 15.05 19.68
CA ARG A 182 0.91 15.73 19.19
C ARG A 182 1.01 15.76 17.67
N GLY A 183 0.21 14.96 16.99
CA GLY A 183 0.18 14.79 15.54
C GLY A 183 0.35 13.35 15.13
N SER A 184 -0.02 13.05 13.90
CA SER A 184 0.16 11.74 13.26
C SER A 184 0.84 11.91 11.92
N VAL A 185 1.75 11.00 11.62
CA VAL A 185 2.51 10.99 10.37
C VAL A 185 1.87 10.05 9.37
N PHE A 186 1.85 10.45 8.11
CA PHE A 186 1.27 9.68 7.02
C PHE A 186 2.30 9.52 5.91
N GLU A 187 2.31 8.37 5.27
CA GLU A 187 3.10 8.17 4.07
C GLU A 187 2.53 9.02 2.92
N LYS A 188 3.35 9.88 2.31
CA LYS A 188 2.88 10.83 1.29
C LYS A 188 2.26 10.14 0.08
N LYS A 189 2.81 9.00 -0.36
CA LYS A 189 2.35 8.30 -1.57
C LYS A 189 0.98 7.65 -1.41
N THR A 190 0.73 7.00 -0.29
CA THR A 190 -0.50 6.23 -0.03
C THR A 190 -1.51 6.97 0.82
N GLY A 191 -1.08 8.04 1.48
CA GLY A 191 -1.87 8.73 2.50
C GLY A 191 -2.03 7.94 3.80
N LYS A 192 -1.48 6.72 3.91
CA LYS A 192 -1.68 5.83 5.05
C LYS A 192 -0.97 6.36 6.30
N MET A 193 -1.68 6.37 7.42
CA MET A 193 -1.12 6.74 8.72
C MET A 193 -0.06 5.74 9.16
N LEU A 194 1.07 6.25 9.60
CA LEU A 194 2.10 5.43 10.21
C LEU A 194 1.70 5.09 11.66
N PRO A 195 1.94 3.86 12.11
CA PRO A 195 1.72 3.49 13.51
C PRO A 195 2.73 4.19 14.44
N ILE A 196 2.43 4.17 15.72
CA ILE A 196 3.35 4.64 16.75
C ILE A 196 4.68 3.86 16.64
N ASP A 197 5.80 4.57 16.80
CA ASP A 197 7.16 4.05 16.70
C ASP A 197 7.53 3.49 15.29
N ALA A 198 6.83 3.97 14.27
CA ALA A 198 7.20 3.65 12.90
C ALA A 198 8.52 4.32 12.50
N ASP A 199 9.26 3.62 11.64
CA ASP A 199 10.47 4.16 11.05
C ASP A 199 10.16 5.20 9.98
N VAL A 200 10.78 6.36 10.10
CA VAL A 200 10.79 7.44 9.11
C VAL A 200 12.17 7.47 8.46
N GLN A 201 12.20 7.35 7.15
CA GLN A 201 13.45 7.31 6.41
C GLN A 201 13.95 8.71 6.07
N ILE A 202 15.25 8.94 6.24
CA ILE A 202 15.95 10.15 5.79
C ILE A 202 15.79 10.31 4.27
N GLY A 203 15.60 11.54 3.80
CA GLY A 203 15.40 11.86 2.38
C GLY A 203 14.03 11.46 1.81
N LYS A 204 13.10 10.96 2.65
CA LYS A 204 11.74 10.65 2.24
C LYS A 204 10.75 11.66 2.82
N LYS A 205 9.82 12.11 1.98
CA LYS A 205 8.77 13.06 2.36
C LYS A 205 7.56 12.34 2.95
N TYR A 206 7.05 12.90 4.03
CA TYR A 206 5.87 12.43 4.74
C TYR A 206 4.88 13.58 4.94
N LEU A 207 3.66 13.26 5.35
CA LEU A 207 2.66 14.25 5.76
C LEU A 207 2.51 14.19 7.28
N LEU A 208 2.45 15.34 7.93
CA LEU A 208 2.16 15.48 9.37
C LEU A 208 0.82 16.19 9.53
N LEU A 209 -0.15 15.54 10.14
CA LEU A 209 -1.40 16.16 10.59
C LEU A 209 -1.29 16.47 12.08
N THR A 210 -1.38 17.73 12.45
CA THR A 210 -1.20 18.21 13.84
C THR A 210 -1.99 19.48 14.12
N SER A 211 -2.32 19.74 15.38
CA SER A 211 -2.84 21.02 15.82
C SER A 211 -1.74 22.04 16.18
N SER A 212 -0.49 21.60 16.24
CA SER A 212 0.64 22.48 16.50
C SER A 212 0.99 23.30 15.27
N ARG A 213 1.21 24.60 15.47
CA ARG A 213 1.62 25.51 14.38
C ARG A 213 3.13 25.55 14.27
N TYR A 214 3.65 25.11 13.13
CA TYR A 214 5.06 25.26 12.78
C TYR A 214 5.25 26.46 11.85
N THR A 215 6.40 27.12 11.98
CA THR A 215 6.77 28.24 11.10
C THR A 215 7.05 27.67 9.70
N GLN A 216 6.44 28.25 8.67
CA GLN A 216 6.60 27.79 7.28
C GLN A 216 8.05 27.90 6.80
N HIS A 217 8.45 26.98 5.94
CA HIS A 217 9.72 26.96 5.20
C HIS A 217 10.98 27.01 6.09
N ARG A 218 11.00 26.27 7.19
CA ARG A 218 12.21 26.13 7.98
C ARG A 218 13.00 24.90 7.54
N LEU A 219 14.15 25.14 6.89
CA LEU A 219 15.27 24.22 6.95
C LEU A 219 16.00 24.51 8.25
N ARG A 220 15.94 23.62 9.22
CA ARG A 220 16.69 23.73 10.47
C ARG A 220 17.32 22.38 10.79
N GLU A 221 18.65 22.36 10.84
CA GLU A 221 19.41 21.19 11.28
C GLU A 221 18.90 19.89 10.63
N GLY A 222 18.76 19.91 9.28
CA GLY A 222 18.34 18.73 8.51
C GLY A 222 16.84 18.44 8.51
N LEU A 223 15.97 19.30 9.07
CA LEU A 223 14.52 19.13 9.03
C LEU A 223 13.86 20.19 8.15
N GLN A 224 13.10 19.78 7.14
CA GLN A 224 12.26 20.64 6.30
C GLN A 224 10.79 20.46 6.67
N ILE A 225 10.08 21.58 6.84
CA ILE A 225 8.65 21.60 7.12
C ILE A 225 7.97 22.60 6.19
N SER A 226 6.99 22.16 5.41
CA SER A 226 6.21 23.00 4.50
C SER A 226 4.72 22.79 4.72
N LYS A 227 3.97 23.85 4.96
CA LYS A 227 2.52 23.75 5.12
C LYS A 227 1.84 23.48 3.79
N ILE A 228 0.95 22.47 3.78
CA ILE A 228 0.13 22.12 2.60
C ILE A 228 -1.26 22.74 2.72
N CYS A 229 -1.97 22.47 3.81
CA CYS A 229 -3.32 22.96 4.04
C CYS A 229 -3.62 23.06 5.55
N GLU A 230 -4.74 23.68 5.85
CA GLU A 230 -5.27 23.73 7.22
C GLU A 230 -6.79 23.63 7.21
N ASN A 231 -7.36 23.20 8.32
CA ASN A 231 -8.79 23.18 8.55
C ASN A 231 -9.10 23.58 9.99
N ARG A 232 -10.06 24.49 10.17
CA ARG A 232 -10.51 24.91 11.49
C ARG A 232 -11.73 24.10 11.91
N VAL A 233 -11.62 23.44 13.05
CA VAL A 233 -12.68 22.65 13.66
C VAL A 233 -12.95 23.21 15.06
N GLY A 234 -14.06 23.88 15.22
CA GLY A 234 -14.38 24.59 16.47
C GLY A 234 -13.30 25.63 16.82
N TRP A 235 -12.67 25.45 17.97
CA TRP A 235 -11.58 26.31 18.46
C TRP A 235 -10.18 25.84 18.07
N THR A 236 -10.06 24.65 17.45
CA THR A 236 -8.77 24.05 17.07
C THR A 236 -8.55 24.19 15.59
N THR A 237 -7.38 24.65 15.18
CA THR A 237 -6.93 24.59 13.79
C THR A 237 -6.01 23.40 13.60
N TRP A 238 -6.33 22.58 12.64
CA TRP A 238 -5.52 21.43 12.23
C TRP A 238 -4.74 21.78 10.98
N TYR A 239 -3.47 21.46 10.98
CA TYR A 239 -2.52 21.75 9.91
C TYR A 239 -2.03 20.44 9.29
N VAL A 240 -1.86 20.44 7.98
CA VAL A 240 -1.14 19.40 7.27
C VAL A 240 0.16 19.99 6.75
N TYR A 241 1.26 19.41 7.19
CA TYR A 241 2.60 19.78 6.72
C TYR A 241 3.21 18.64 5.90
N GLU A 242 3.97 19.00 4.87
CA GLU A 242 4.98 18.11 4.31
C GLU A 242 6.23 18.23 5.16
N ILE A 243 6.76 17.10 5.60
CA ILE A 243 7.95 17.03 6.44
C ILE A 243 8.98 16.09 5.83
N GLU A 244 10.24 16.44 5.90
CA GLU A 244 11.37 15.67 5.41
C GLU A 244 12.59 15.87 6.31
N ALA A 245 13.24 14.77 6.74
CA ALA A 245 14.59 14.85 7.29
C ALA A 245 15.58 14.70 6.14
N THR A 246 16.39 15.71 5.86
CA THR A 246 17.39 15.67 4.77
C THR A 246 18.70 15.03 5.23
N GLU A 247 18.95 15.00 6.52
CA GLU A 247 20.12 14.39 7.15
C GLU A 247 19.78 13.85 8.54
N LEU A 248 20.66 13.03 9.07
CA LEU A 248 20.55 12.48 10.41
C LEU A 248 21.13 13.50 11.41
N SER A 249 20.25 14.23 12.08
CA SER A 249 20.62 15.16 13.13
C SER A 249 19.86 14.87 14.43
N GLU A 250 20.41 15.30 15.56
CA GLU A 250 19.74 15.17 16.85
C GLU A 250 18.41 15.93 16.86
N TYR A 251 18.39 17.10 16.24
CA TYR A 251 17.18 17.93 16.15
C TYR A 251 16.08 17.24 15.33
N ALA A 252 16.40 16.74 14.15
CA ALA A 252 15.44 16.01 13.31
C ALA A 252 14.95 14.74 14.01
N ALA A 253 15.85 13.97 14.63
CA ALA A 253 15.48 12.77 15.36
C ALA A 253 14.55 13.07 16.54
N LYS A 254 14.82 14.12 17.31
CA LYS A 254 13.97 14.57 18.41
C LYS A 254 12.60 15.01 17.92
N PHE A 255 12.54 15.75 16.81
CA PHE A 255 11.27 16.15 16.20
C PHE A 255 10.41 14.92 15.86
N PHE A 256 10.96 13.93 15.14
CA PHE A 256 10.21 12.73 14.79
C PHE A 256 9.80 11.91 16.02
N LEU A 257 10.66 11.87 17.03
CA LEU A 257 10.34 11.20 18.29
C LEU A 257 9.16 11.87 19.03
N ASP A 258 9.12 13.20 19.06
CA ASP A 258 8.03 13.95 19.70
C ASP A 258 6.67 13.70 19.03
N ILE A 259 6.66 13.29 17.75
CA ILE A 259 5.48 12.86 17.00
C ILE A 259 5.38 11.33 16.87
N HIS A 260 6.02 10.60 17.78
CA HIS A 260 5.97 9.15 17.91
C HIS A 260 6.44 8.37 16.66
N CYS A 261 7.46 8.88 15.98
CA CYS A 261 8.17 8.21 14.91
C CYS A 261 9.65 8.10 15.21
N ARG A 262 10.33 7.22 14.51
CA ARG A 262 11.75 7.00 14.67
C ARG A 262 12.51 7.30 13.38
N LEU A 263 13.38 8.32 13.41
CA LEU A 263 14.21 8.66 12.27
C LEU A 263 15.36 7.65 12.12
N THR A 264 15.54 7.14 10.90
CA THR A 264 16.62 6.20 10.57
C THR A 264 16.96 6.24 9.08
N ASP A 265 18.20 5.91 8.74
CA ASP A 265 18.64 5.65 7.38
C ASP A 265 18.21 4.25 6.87
N ILE A 266 18.09 3.29 7.79
CA ILE A 266 17.75 1.90 7.49
C ILE A 266 16.42 1.52 8.18
N PRO A 267 15.27 1.90 7.61
CA PRO A 267 13.98 1.59 8.18
C PRO A 267 13.66 0.09 8.12
N VAL A 268 12.84 -0.36 9.05
CA VAL A 268 12.25 -1.70 8.93
C VAL A 268 11.35 -1.71 7.71
N ARG A 269 11.62 -2.63 6.80
CA ARG A 269 10.83 -2.85 5.58
C ARG A 269 10.41 -4.29 5.49
N MET A 270 9.20 -4.49 5.02
CA MET A 270 8.69 -5.80 4.63
C MET A 270 8.47 -5.79 3.11
N THR A 271 9.22 -6.62 2.41
CA THR A 271 9.20 -6.70 0.96
C THR A 271 8.73 -8.09 0.55
N PRO A 272 7.63 -8.21 -0.21
CA PRO A 272 7.19 -9.49 -0.72
C PRO A 272 8.21 -10.06 -1.72
N ILE A 273 8.56 -11.33 -1.53
CA ILE A 273 9.38 -12.10 -2.47
C ILE A 273 8.47 -12.96 -3.33
N TRP A 274 7.44 -13.52 -2.73
CA TRP A 274 6.45 -14.35 -3.39
C TRP A 274 5.08 -14.22 -2.71
N PRO A 275 4.00 -14.07 -3.46
CA PRO A 275 3.92 -13.85 -4.90
C PRO A 275 4.44 -12.47 -5.31
N LEU A 276 4.90 -12.35 -6.57
CA LEU A 276 5.48 -11.09 -7.08
C LEU A 276 4.43 -10.05 -7.46
N HIS A 277 3.19 -10.44 -7.59
CA HIS A 277 2.13 -9.60 -8.11
C HIS A 277 1.47 -8.78 -7.02
N ILE A 278 1.58 -7.46 -7.08
CA ILE A 278 1.14 -6.50 -6.06
C ILE A 278 0.23 -5.47 -6.71
N GLU A 279 -1.00 -5.34 -6.22
CA GLU A 279 -1.95 -4.32 -6.70
C GLU A 279 -1.60 -2.92 -6.19
N THR A 280 -1.31 -2.85 -4.91
CA THR A 280 -0.84 -1.65 -4.23
C THR A 280 0.35 -2.02 -3.36
N PRO A 281 1.09 -1.06 -2.76
CA PRO A 281 2.20 -1.39 -1.88
C PRO A 281 1.90 -2.39 -0.76
N TYR A 282 0.62 -2.65 -0.48
CA TYR A 282 0.18 -3.46 0.65
C TYR A 282 -0.86 -4.53 0.29
N VAL A 283 -1.16 -4.72 -0.99
CA VAL A 283 -2.18 -5.70 -1.45
C VAL A 283 -1.55 -6.65 -2.46
N ILE A 284 -1.63 -7.94 -2.17
CA ILE A 284 -1.11 -9.01 -3.01
C ILE A 284 -2.25 -9.94 -3.40
N LYS A 285 -2.36 -10.25 -4.67
CA LYS A 285 -3.32 -11.22 -5.20
C LYS A 285 -2.62 -12.51 -5.61
N HIS A 286 -3.11 -13.63 -5.10
CA HIS A 286 -2.52 -14.93 -5.39
C HIS A 286 -3.50 -16.08 -5.18
N SER A 287 -3.34 -17.14 -5.97
CA SER A 287 -4.16 -18.36 -5.91
C SER A 287 -3.70 -19.41 -4.89
N LYS A 288 -2.51 -19.26 -4.32
CA LYS A 288 -1.93 -20.19 -3.34
C LYS A 288 -1.87 -19.58 -1.93
N ASN A 289 -1.69 -20.41 -0.92
CA ASN A 289 -1.72 -20.00 0.48
C ASN A 289 -0.38 -19.46 0.99
N ASP A 290 0.72 -19.75 0.31
CA ASP A 290 2.05 -19.41 0.80
C ASP A 290 2.44 -18.01 0.37
N MET A 291 2.91 -17.21 1.33
CA MET A 291 3.60 -15.94 1.10
C MET A 291 5.02 -16.02 1.62
N ILE A 292 5.95 -15.46 0.87
CA ILE A 292 7.34 -15.32 1.30
C ILE A 292 7.70 -13.83 1.26
N MET A 293 8.23 -13.33 2.36
CA MET A 293 8.59 -11.92 2.51
C MET A 293 10.01 -11.79 3.08
N HIS A 294 10.70 -10.75 2.66
CA HIS A 294 11.94 -10.30 3.27
C HIS A 294 11.65 -9.15 4.23
N VAL A 295 12.10 -9.28 5.47
CA VAL A 295 12.03 -8.23 6.49
C VAL A 295 13.45 -7.75 6.76
N SER A 296 13.72 -6.49 6.46
CA SER A 296 15.01 -5.82 6.66
C SER A 296 14.85 -4.65 7.63
N GLY A 297 15.97 -4.16 8.17
CA GLY A 297 16.03 -2.99 9.05
C GLY A 297 16.96 -3.20 10.25
N ASN A 298 17.15 -2.13 11.00
CA ASN A 298 18.13 -2.08 12.11
C ASN A 298 17.66 -2.75 13.40
N ARG A 299 16.45 -3.27 13.47
CA ARG A 299 15.93 -3.94 14.67
C ARG A 299 15.31 -5.29 14.37
N GLY A 300 15.42 -6.18 15.34
CA GLY A 300 14.74 -7.47 15.29
C GLY A 300 13.23 -7.27 15.24
N THR A 301 12.58 -8.00 14.37
CA THR A 301 11.14 -7.93 14.18
C THR A 301 10.54 -9.32 14.30
N THR A 302 9.44 -9.43 15.07
CA THR A 302 8.66 -10.66 15.14
C THR A 302 7.42 -10.45 14.28
N PRO A 303 7.22 -11.27 13.23
CA PRO A 303 6.03 -11.16 12.41
C PRO A 303 4.80 -11.58 13.21
N LYS A 304 3.72 -10.81 13.05
CA LYS A 304 2.38 -11.12 13.56
C LYS A 304 1.41 -11.23 12.41
N THR A 305 0.42 -12.06 12.54
CA THR A 305 -0.56 -12.32 11.48
C THR A 305 -1.98 -12.29 12.01
N PHE A 306 -2.91 -11.78 11.20
CA PHE A 306 -4.35 -11.85 11.47
C PHE A 306 -5.10 -12.19 10.16
N PRO A 307 -5.95 -13.23 10.16
CA PRO A 307 -6.09 -14.26 11.17
C PRO A 307 -4.76 -14.93 11.48
N HIS A 308 -4.66 -15.63 12.63
CA HIS A 308 -3.42 -16.31 12.99
C HIS A 308 -3.01 -17.31 11.90
N ALA A 309 -1.77 -17.20 11.43
CA ALA A 309 -1.19 -18.06 10.41
C ALA A 309 0.14 -18.64 10.90
N TYR A 310 0.49 -19.80 10.38
CA TYR A 310 1.79 -20.40 10.69
C TYR A 310 2.91 -19.61 9.98
N VAL A 311 3.91 -19.18 10.74
CA VAL A 311 5.03 -18.38 10.27
C VAL A 311 6.34 -19.11 10.51
N GLN A 312 7.10 -19.35 9.46
CA GLN A 312 8.48 -19.82 9.52
C GLN A 312 9.43 -18.65 9.26
N THR A 313 10.46 -18.53 10.09
CA THR A 313 11.45 -17.45 9.97
C THR A 313 12.84 -18.02 9.75
N ARG A 314 13.57 -17.46 8.77
CA ARG A 314 14.97 -17.76 8.50
C ARG A 314 15.78 -16.47 8.50
N LYS A 315 16.78 -16.38 9.38
CA LYS A 315 17.70 -15.24 9.40
C LYS A 315 18.59 -15.27 8.15
N CYS A 316 18.78 -14.10 7.54
CA CYS A 316 19.71 -13.88 6.46
C CYS A 316 20.89 -13.07 7.01
N PRO A 317 22.14 -13.53 6.86
CA PRO A 317 23.30 -12.76 7.30
C PRO A 317 23.28 -11.37 6.65
N ASN A 318 23.48 -10.32 7.45
CA ASN A 318 23.62 -8.92 7.04
C ASN A 318 22.41 -8.26 6.34
N THR A 319 21.31 -8.96 6.07
CA THR A 319 20.19 -8.42 5.28
C THR A 319 18.84 -8.44 5.99
N GLY A 320 18.73 -9.11 7.13
CA GLY A 320 17.46 -9.25 7.85
C GLY A 320 16.99 -10.70 7.97
N GLN A 321 15.72 -10.94 7.70
CA GLN A 321 15.13 -12.29 7.76
C GLN A 321 14.14 -12.53 6.62
N VAL A 322 14.06 -13.77 6.19
CA VAL A 322 12.99 -14.25 5.30
C VAL A 322 11.93 -14.92 6.15
N ILE A 323 10.68 -14.55 5.93
CA ILE A 323 9.53 -15.17 6.58
C ILE A 323 8.68 -15.86 5.51
N LYS A 324 8.25 -17.10 5.82
CA LYS A 324 7.25 -17.83 5.04
C LYS A 324 5.98 -17.92 5.87
N ILE A 325 4.86 -17.54 5.30
CA ILE A 325 3.56 -17.47 5.96
C ILE A 325 2.61 -18.40 5.22
N ALA A 326 2.04 -19.36 5.93
CA ALA A 326 0.94 -20.20 5.42
C ALA A 326 -0.38 -19.46 5.69
N CYS A 327 -0.84 -18.66 4.71
CA CYS A 327 -2.00 -17.79 4.87
C CYS A 327 -3.30 -18.56 5.02
N ASN A 328 -4.20 -18.02 5.84
CA ASN A 328 -5.52 -18.57 6.11
C ASN A 328 -6.60 -17.68 5.45
N GLY A 329 -7.41 -18.26 4.55
CA GLY A 329 -8.52 -17.54 3.93
C GLY A 329 -8.09 -16.58 2.82
N ARG A 330 -9.00 -15.68 2.47
CA ARG A 330 -8.83 -14.69 1.38
C ARG A 330 -8.05 -13.46 1.79
N GLN A 331 -7.95 -13.20 3.07
CA GLN A 331 -7.31 -12.01 3.64
C GLN A 331 -6.34 -12.42 4.73
N GLN A 332 -5.14 -11.90 4.63
CA GLN A 332 -4.13 -12.07 5.66
C GLN A 332 -3.51 -10.71 5.95
N LEU A 333 -3.59 -10.27 7.19
CA LEU A 333 -2.84 -9.11 7.68
C LEU A 333 -1.52 -9.59 8.23
N ILE A 334 -0.45 -8.86 7.92
CA ILE A 334 0.89 -9.16 8.37
C ILE A 334 1.50 -7.88 8.95
N SER A 335 2.06 -7.98 10.14
CA SER A 335 2.76 -6.89 10.80
C SER A 335 4.15 -7.30 11.23
N THR A 336 5.02 -6.33 11.41
CA THR A 336 6.39 -6.54 11.88
C THR A 336 6.74 -5.56 12.99
N GLY A 337 7.65 -5.99 13.87
CA GLY A 337 8.20 -5.16 14.92
C GLY A 337 7.47 -5.24 16.24
N SER A 338 8.08 -4.68 17.27
CA SER A 338 7.55 -4.64 18.64
C SER A 338 6.37 -3.67 18.79
N ALA A 339 6.26 -2.69 17.91
CA ALA A 339 5.30 -1.61 17.98
C ALA A 339 4.23 -1.66 16.88
N ASN A 340 3.84 -2.85 16.44
CA ASN A 340 2.77 -3.03 15.46
C ASN A 340 2.94 -2.21 14.17
N VAL A 341 4.15 -2.20 13.60
CA VAL A 341 4.35 -1.65 12.26
C VAL A 341 3.58 -2.52 11.28
N LEU A 342 2.36 -2.09 10.96
CA LEU A 342 1.42 -2.89 10.20
C LEU A 342 1.61 -2.67 8.70
N GLN A 343 1.76 -3.77 7.98
CA GLN A 343 1.56 -3.81 6.53
C GLN A 343 0.39 -4.75 6.26
N TYR A 344 -0.63 -4.23 5.58
CA TYR A 344 -1.80 -5.02 5.24
C TYR A 344 -1.58 -5.71 3.92
N MET A 345 -1.64 -7.05 3.95
CA MET A 345 -1.54 -7.90 2.78
C MET A 345 -2.84 -8.66 2.59
N TYR A 346 -3.37 -8.62 1.39
CA TYR A 346 -4.54 -9.38 1.01
C TYR A 346 -4.12 -10.51 0.10
N LEU A 347 -4.56 -11.69 0.44
CA LEU A 347 -4.38 -12.87 -0.37
C LEU A 347 -5.70 -13.20 -1.05
N TRP A 348 -5.71 -13.14 -2.36
CA TRP A 348 -6.86 -13.47 -3.17
C TRP A 348 -6.70 -14.85 -3.79
N ARG A 349 -7.52 -15.79 -3.36
CA ARG A 349 -7.39 -17.18 -3.80
C ARG A 349 -8.05 -17.45 -5.14
N GLU A 350 -9.23 -16.88 -5.39
CA GLU A 350 -10.04 -17.17 -6.55
C GLU A 350 -10.65 -15.89 -7.10
N PRO A 351 -10.87 -15.81 -8.41
CA PRO A 351 -11.69 -14.74 -8.95
C PRO A 351 -13.07 -14.82 -8.29
N LEU A 352 -13.57 -13.67 -7.88
CA LEU A 352 -14.91 -13.60 -7.32
C LEU A 352 -15.90 -13.93 -8.43
N THR A 353 -16.62 -15.03 -8.28
CA THR A 353 -17.78 -15.34 -9.11
C THR A 353 -19.02 -14.86 -8.38
N TYR A 354 -19.73 -13.94 -8.99
CA TYR A 354 -20.99 -13.42 -8.46
C TYR A 354 -22.15 -14.01 -9.25
N GLN A 355 -23.16 -14.48 -8.54
CA GLN A 355 -24.48 -14.69 -9.13
C GLN A 355 -25.22 -13.36 -8.99
N THR A 356 -25.57 -12.76 -10.10
CA THR A 356 -26.39 -11.55 -10.15
C THR A 356 -27.81 -11.93 -10.44
N ASP A 357 -28.75 -11.46 -9.61
CA ASP A 357 -30.12 -11.31 -10.10
C ASP A 357 -30.09 -10.26 -11.22
N GLU A 358 -30.93 -10.44 -12.25
CA GLU A 358 -31.03 -9.49 -13.36
C GLU A 358 -31.43 -8.10 -12.80
N VAL A 359 -30.45 -7.23 -12.68
CA VAL A 359 -30.65 -5.85 -12.25
C VAL A 359 -30.46 -4.96 -13.48
N ASP A 360 -31.43 -4.13 -13.76
CA ASP A 360 -31.41 -3.23 -14.91
C ASP A 360 -30.37 -2.12 -14.73
N VAL A 361 -29.32 -2.17 -15.52
CA VAL A 361 -28.25 -1.16 -15.54
C VAL A 361 -28.16 -0.59 -16.96
N ASP A 362 -28.46 0.68 -17.12
CA ASP A 362 -28.35 1.37 -18.40
C ASP A 362 -26.94 1.95 -18.57
N VAL A 363 -26.16 1.41 -19.50
CA VAL A 363 -24.79 1.86 -19.80
C VAL A 363 -24.71 2.30 -21.24
N LYS A 364 -24.36 3.56 -21.45
CA LYS A 364 -24.29 4.19 -22.77
C LYS A 364 -22.95 4.90 -22.97
N ASP A 365 -22.52 5.03 -24.22
CA ASP A 365 -21.39 5.86 -24.60
C ASP A 365 -21.80 7.34 -24.86
N ALA A 366 -20.89 8.16 -25.40
CA ALA A 366 -21.18 9.56 -25.72
C ALA A 366 -22.23 9.71 -26.82
N ALA A 367 -22.32 8.74 -27.75
CA ALA A 367 -23.30 8.71 -28.84
C ALA A 367 -24.64 8.11 -28.42
N GLU A 368 -24.88 7.89 -27.11
CA GLU A 368 -26.07 7.22 -26.53
C GLU A 368 -26.24 5.76 -27.01
N THR A 369 -25.18 5.11 -27.49
CA THR A 369 -25.19 3.69 -27.84
C THR A 369 -25.19 2.84 -26.59
N VAL A 370 -26.14 1.92 -26.45
CA VAL A 370 -26.21 0.99 -25.31
C VAL A 370 -25.11 -0.05 -25.41
N LEU A 371 -24.33 -0.22 -24.35
CA LEU A 371 -23.28 -1.24 -24.28
C LEU A 371 -23.77 -2.48 -23.52
N SER A 372 -23.57 -3.64 -24.13
CA SER A 372 -23.73 -4.92 -23.45
C SER A 372 -22.59 -5.17 -22.44
N GLY A 373 -22.88 -5.93 -21.39
CA GLY A 373 -21.90 -6.33 -20.37
C GLY A 373 -20.92 -7.41 -20.84
N GLU A 374 -20.30 -7.24 -22.03
CA GLU A 374 -19.42 -8.23 -22.64
C GLU A 374 -18.06 -7.63 -23.01
N THR A 375 -17.19 -8.48 -23.58
CA THR A 375 -15.91 -8.00 -24.10
C THR A 375 -16.09 -7.15 -25.36
N GLN A 376 -15.76 -5.87 -25.25
CA GLN A 376 -15.82 -4.90 -26.33
C GLN A 376 -14.48 -4.83 -27.08
N LYS A 377 -14.53 -4.91 -28.41
CA LYS A 377 -13.35 -4.81 -29.28
C LYS A 377 -13.02 -3.36 -29.67
N VAL A 378 -13.96 -2.46 -29.47
CA VAL A 378 -13.87 -1.04 -29.80
C VAL A 378 -14.11 -0.23 -28.53
N LEU A 379 -13.39 0.87 -28.36
CA LEU A 379 -13.65 1.79 -27.25
C LEU A 379 -15.01 2.48 -27.45
N PRO A 380 -15.70 2.83 -26.36
CA PRO A 380 -16.94 3.60 -26.43
C PRO A 380 -16.70 4.98 -27.04
N ASP A 381 -17.70 5.54 -27.70
CA ASP A 381 -17.60 6.87 -28.28
C ASP A 381 -17.22 7.92 -27.21
N GLY A 382 -16.33 8.84 -27.58
CA GLY A 382 -15.78 9.82 -26.63
C GLY A 382 -14.90 9.23 -25.52
N ASN A 383 -14.57 7.93 -25.54
CA ASN A 383 -13.84 7.21 -24.48
C ASN A 383 -14.48 7.41 -23.11
N LEU A 384 -15.79 7.47 -23.04
CA LEU A 384 -16.54 7.63 -21.81
C LEU A 384 -17.76 6.71 -21.75
N LEU A 385 -18.19 6.39 -20.54
CA LEU A 385 -19.45 5.70 -20.27
C LEU A 385 -20.36 6.57 -19.42
N ARG A 386 -21.65 6.56 -19.73
CA ARG A 386 -22.72 7.11 -18.92
C ARG A 386 -23.50 5.96 -18.32
N ILE A 387 -23.50 5.87 -17.00
CA ILE A 387 -24.08 4.76 -16.26
C ILE A 387 -25.27 5.32 -15.46
N PHE A 388 -26.41 4.69 -15.61
CA PHE A 388 -27.61 4.98 -14.83
C PHE A 388 -28.05 3.70 -14.12
N THR A 389 -28.31 3.79 -12.82
CA THR A 389 -28.76 2.66 -11.99
C THR A 389 -29.91 3.08 -11.09
N PRO A 390 -30.89 2.20 -10.82
CA PRO A 390 -31.96 2.47 -9.85
C PRO A 390 -31.52 2.27 -8.38
N PHE A 391 -30.24 2.01 -8.13
CA PHE A 391 -29.68 1.68 -6.82
C PHE A 391 -28.39 2.46 -6.53
N ASP A 392 -28.05 2.57 -5.24
CA ASP A 392 -26.74 3.05 -4.77
C ASP A 392 -25.68 1.96 -4.94
N GLY A 393 -24.49 2.33 -5.42
CA GLY A 393 -23.44 1.35 -5.65
C GLY A 393 -22.09 1.99 -5.97
N ALA A 394 -21.32 1.32 -6.80
CA ALA A 394 -20.04 1.83 -7.28
C ALA A 394 -19.68 1.32 -8.67
N VAL A 395 -19.01 2.15 -9.46
CA VAL A 395 -18.25 1.70 -10.62
C VAL A 395 -16.82 1.43 -10.20
N VAL A 396 -16.32 0.26 -10.55
CA VAL A 396 -14.92 -0.13 -10.33
C VAL A 396 -14.24 -0.30 -11.69
N ILE A 397 -13.17 0.45 -11.89
CA ILE A 397 -12.31 0.33 -13.06
C ILE A 397 -11.12 -0.53 -12.68
N ARG A 398 -10.88 -1.59 -13.44
CA ARG A 398 -9.76 -2.51 -13.23
C ARG A 398 -8.87 -2.56 -14.47
N ASP A 399 -7.62 -2.97 -14.28
CA ASP A 399 -6.75 -3.35 -15.39
C ASP A 399 -7.09 -4.77 -15.90
N ALA A 400 -6.38 -5.22 -16.94
CA ALA A 400 -6.54 -6.54 -17.53
C ALA A 400 -6.27 -7.69 -16.54
N GLU A 401 -5.51 -7.44 -15.48
CA GLU A 401 -5.17 -8.39 -14.43
C GLU A 401 -6.12 -8.29 -13.23
N ARG A 402 -7.19 -7.51 -13.38
CA ARG A 402 -8.27 -7.27 -12.41
C ARG A 402 -7.85 -6.45 -11.19
N PHE A 403 -6.72 -5.74 -11.21
CA PHE A 403 -6.39 -4.79 -10.17
C PHE A 403 -7.25 -3.54 -10.24
N ILE A 404 -7.67 -3.02 -9.10
CA ILE A 404 -8.48 -1.81 -9.04
C ILE A 404 -7.63 -0.58 -9.35
N LEU A 405 -8.00 0.12 -10.42
CA LEU A 405 -7.42 1.41 -10.79
C LEU A 405 -8.18 2.57 -10.14
N THR A 406 -9.51 2.49 -10.18
CA THR A 406 -10.38 3.57 -9.69
C THR A 406 -11.69 3.01 -9.19
N LYS A 407 -12.29 3.65 -8.18
CA LYS A 407 -13.65 3.38 -7.70
C LYS A 407 -14.43 4.68 -7.64
N ILE A 408 -15.58 4.72 -8.31
CA ILE A 408 -16.47 5.88 -8.41
C ILE A 408 -17.80 5.50 -7.73
N PRO A 409 -18.23 6.21 -6.69
CA PRO A 409 -19.55 5.95 -6.08
C PRO A 409 -20.66 6.34 -7.05
N ILE A 410 -21.73 5.54 -7.08
CA ILE A 410 -22.95 5.81 -7.84
C ILE A 410 -24.09 6.04 -6.85
N SER A 411 -24.93 7.03 -7.15
CA SER A 411 -26.18 7.25 -6.44
C SER A 411 -27.38 6.80 -7.28
N ALA A 412 -28.36 6.21 -6.63
CA ALA A 412 -29.60 5.77 -7.27
C ALA A 412 -30.24 6.88 -8.10
N ASN A 413 -30.76 6.52 -9.26
CA ASN A 413 -31.47 7.43 -10.18
C ASN A 413 -30.66 8.65 -10.65
N THR A 414 -29.33 8.56 -10.62
CA THR A 414 -28.44 9.61 -11.10
C THR A 414 -27.55 9.09 -12.22
N LYS A 415 -27.28 9.92 -13.24
CA LYS A 415 -26.31 9.59 -14.30
C LYS A 415 -24.90 9.81 -13.78
N THR A 416 -24.09 8.77 -13.80
CA THR A 416 -22.66 8.83 -13.44
C THR A 416 -21.84 8.73 -14.72
N THR A 417 -20.91 9.66 -14.94
CA THR A 417 -20.00 9.63 -16.08
C THR A 417 -18.66 9.03 -15.66
N VAL A 418 -18.20 8.05 -16.42
CA VAL A 418 -16.90 7.40 -16.27
C VAL A 418 -16.03 7.80 -17.47
N PRO A 419 -15.10 8.73 -17.31
CA PRO A 419 -14.25 9.22 -18.40
C PRO A 419 -13.02 8.32 -18.57
N GLU A 420 -12.27 8.59 -19.65
CA GLU A 420 -10.95 8.01 -19.93
C GLU A 420 -10.90 6.50 -20.02
N ILE A 421 -11.89 5.88 -20.64
CA ILE A 421 -11.90 4.44 -20.90
C ILE A 421 -10.75 4.10 -21.87
N LYS A 422 -9.96 3.11 -21.52
CA LYS A 422 -8.77 2.67 -22.28
C LYS A 422 -8.84 1.17 -22.59
N TYR A 423 -8.15 0.76 -23.63
CA TYR A 423 -7.93 -0.67 -23.86
C TYR A 423 -7.15 -1.30 -22.69
N GLY A 424 -7.48 -2.53 -22.35
CA GLY A 424 -6.92 -3.25 -21.23
C GLY A 424 -7.61 -2.93 -19.89
N THR A 425 -8.75 -2.21 -19.91
CA THR A 425 -9.54 -1.97 -18.71
C THR A 425 -10.78 -2.85 -18.65
N ILE A 426 -11.20 -3.17 -17.44
CA ILE A 426 -12.45 -3.84 -17.09
C ILE A 426 -13.26 -2.85 -16.27
N ILE A 427 -14.49 -2.61 -16.66
CA ILE A 427 -15.44 -1.74 -15.95
C ILE A 427 -16.49 -2.63 -15.30
N GLN A 428 -16.69 -2.47 -14.01
CA GLN A 428 -17.69 -3.20 -13.25
C GLN A 428 -18.64 -2.22 -12.57
N VAL A 429 -19.94 -2.48 -12.64
CA VAL A 429 -20.98 -1.82 -11.85
C VAL A 429 -21.34 -2.76 -10.71
N LEU A 430 -21.22 -2.28 -9.47
CA LEU A 430 -21.49 -3.05 -8.28
C LEU A 430 -22.73 -2.49 -7.56
N GLN A 431 -23.64 -3.40 -7.18
CA GLN A 431 -24.68 -3.17 -6.20
C GLN A 431 -24.27 -3.86 -4.89
N GLY A 432 -23.80 -3.07 -3.94
CA GLY A 432 -23.23 -3.63 -2.71
C GLY A 432 -21.98 -4.45 -3.00
N LEU A 433 -22.10 -5.77 -2.86
CA LEU A 433 -21.03 -6.73 -3.09
C LEU A 433 -21.19 -7.49 -4.41
N ASP A 434 -22.25 -7.26 -5.14
CA ASP A 434 -22.55 -7.97 -6.37
C ASP A 434 -22.15 -7.16 -7.60
N ILE A 435 -21.53 -7.82 -8.57
CA ILE A 435 -21.25 -7.26 -9.88
C ILE A 435 -22.52 -7.45 -10.72
N VAL A 436 -23.22 -6.38 -11.01
CA VAL A 436 -24.48 -6.39 -11.78
C VAL A 436 -24.26 -6.13 -13.27
N TRP A 437 -23.09 -5.57 -13.62
CA TRP A 437 -22.68 -5.37 -15.01
C TRP A 437 -21.15 -5.33 -15.10
N GLU A 438 -20.59 -5.95 -16.14
CA GLU A 438 -19.15 -5.94 -16.39
C GLU A 438 -18.88 -5.87 -17.89
N ALA A 439 -18.04 -4.95 -18.32
CA ALA A 439 -17.48 -4.95 -19.68
C ALA A 439 -15.96 -4.85 -19.65
N SER A 440 -15.31 -5.59 -20.53
CA SER A 440 -13.87 -5.50 -20.76
C SER A 440 -13.58 -4.88 -22.12
N PHE A 441 -12.61 -3.96 -22.19
CA PHE A 441 -12.20 -3.31 -23.44
C PHE A 441 -10.86 -3.90 -23.88
N ALA A 442 -10.91 -4.91 -24.76
CA ALA A 442 -9.73 -5.58 -25.27
C ALA A 442 -9.35 -5.00 -26.63
N LYS A 443 -8.11 -4.54 -26.77
CA LYS A 443 -7.60 -4.18 -28.09
C LYS A 443 -7.62 -5.45 -28.95
N GLN A 444 -8.17 -5.34 -30.14
CA GLN A 444 -8.06 -6.43 -31.10
C GLN A 444 -6.57 -6.71 -31.29
N GLN A 445 -6.11 -7.86 -30.82
CA GLN A 445 -4.72 -8.26 -31.00
C GLN A 445 -4.50 -8.38 -32.50
N ASN A 446 -3.78 -7.43 -33.07
CA ASN A 446 -3.23 -7.62 -34.40
C ASN A 446 -2.18 -8.73 -34.26
N ARG A 447 -2.51 -9.96 -34.66
CA ARG A 447 -1.55 -11.08 -34.72
C ARG A 447 -0.21 -10.65 -35.32
N ALA A 448 -0.23 -9.76 -36.28
CA ALA A 448 0.96 -9.15 -36.87
C ALA A 448 1.85 -8.39 -35.86
N SER A 449 1.30 -7.77 -34.81
CA SER A 449 2.11 -7.06 -33.79
C SER A 449 2.83 -8.00 -32.86
N ASP A 450 2.18 -9.07 -32.43
CA ASP A 450 2.78 -10.08 -31.54
C ASP A 450 3.80 -10.93 -32.29
N GLU A 451 3.53 -11.23 -33.56
CA GLU A 451 4.48 -11.89 -34.44
C GLU A 451 5.72 -11.03 -34.71
N ASP A 452 5.55 -9.71 -34.85
CA ASP A 452 6.66 -8.77 -35.06
C ASP A 452 7.57 -8.70 -33.82
N ASP A 453 6.98 -8.64 -32.61
CA ASP A 453 7.74 -8.66 -31.36
C ASP A 453 8.47 -10.00 -31.14
N ALA A 454 7.81 -11.11 -31.41
CA ALA A 454 8.41 -12.43 -31.31
C ALA A 454 9.55 -12.61 -32.32
N LEU A 455 9.39 -12.09 -33.54
CA LEU A 455 10.39 -12.13 -34.59
C LEU A 455 11.62 -11.30 -34.24
N VAL A 456 11.44 -10.06 -33.79
CA VAL A 456 12.57 -9.19 -33.33
C VAL A 456 13.31 -9.84 -32.17
N LYS A 457 12.58 -10.40 -31.21
CA LYS A 457 13.20 -11.09 -30.05
C LYS A 457 14.04 -12.28 -30.49
N LYS A 458 13.55 -13.10 -31.41
CA LYS A 458 14.32 -14.23 -31.98
C LYS A 458 15.52 -13.78 -32.78
N LEU A 459 15.38 -12.75 -33.62
CA LEU A 459 16.47 -12.20 -34.42
C LEU A 459 17.58 -11.58 -33.54
N SER A 460 17.18 -10.89 -32.47
CA SER A 460 18.13 -10.25 -31.54
C SER A 460 18.81 -11.25 -30.60
N ALA A 461 18.16 -12.35 -30.24
CA ALA A 461 18.70 -13.39 -29.37
C ALA A 461 19.72 -14.31 -30.06
N ASN A 462 19.72 -14.38 -31.39
CA ASN A 462 20.61 -15.23 -32.17
C ASN A 462 22.05 -14.69 -32.16
N LYS A 463 22.83 -15.05 -31.14
CA LYS A 463 24.27 -14.82 -31.08
C LYS A 463 24.96 -15.87 -31.94
N GLY A 464 25.67 -15.46 -32.96
CA GLY A 464 26.44 -16.32 -33.85
C GLY A 464 27.50 -15.50 -34.59
N ASP A 465 28.26 -16.17 -35.49
CA ASP A 465 29.28 -15.51 -36.29
C ASP A 465 28.71 -14.32 -37.05
N GLN A 466 29.33 -13.19 -36.90
CA GLN A 466 28.95 -11.95 -37.58
C GLN A 466 29.46 -11.99 -39.01
N ILE A 467 28.58 -11.83 -39.96
CA ILE A 467 28.90 -11.79 -41.39
C ILE A 467 28.59 -10.42 -41.97
N PRO A 468 29.32 -9.95 -42.95
CA PRO A 468 29.04 -8.68 -43.62
C PRO A 468 27.65 -8.70 -44.26
N VAL A 469 26.89 -7.61 -44.11
CA VAL A 469 25.58 -7.44 -44.72
C VAL A 469 25.71 -7.30 -46.22
N LYS A 470 25.05 -8.21 -46.98
CA LYS A 470 24.99 -8.14 -48.45
C LYS A 470 23.95 -7.07 -48.90
N HIS A 471 24.24 -6.38 -50.00
CA HIS A 471 23.32 -5.37 -50.60
C HIS A 471 21.91 -5.90 -50.89
N SER A 472 21.76 -7.19 -51.10
CA SER A 472 20.46 -7.86 -51.35
C SER A 472 19.48 -7.77 -50.16
N LEU A 473 19.97 -7.46 -48.93
CA LEU A 473 19.12 -7.31 -47.74
C LEU A 473 18.31 -6.01 -47.74
N SER A 474 18.72 -4.98 -48.49
CA SER A 474 17.91 -3.76 -48.63
C SER A 474 16.53 -4.04 -49.28
N GLY A 475 16.42 -5.00 -50.15
CA GLY A 475 15.14 -5.44 -50.73
C GLY A 475 14.23 -6.21 -49.76
N ALA A 476 14.81 -6.78 -48.69
CA ALA A 476 14.04 -7.43 -47.62
C ALA A 476 13.28 -6.44 -46.74
N VAL A 477 13.79 -5.20 -46.60
CA VAL A 477 13.17 -4.12 -45.81
C VAL A 477 11.78 -3.75 -46.40
N ALA A 478 11.65 -3.74 -47.72
CA ALA A 478 10.38 -3.46 -48.39
C ALA A 478 9.31 -4.57 -48.17
N LYS A 479 9.76 -5.81 -47.94
CA LYS A 479 8.85 -6.95 -47.71
C LYS A 479 8.30 -7.01 -46.27
N LEU A 480 8.83 -6.18 -45.37
CA LEU A 480 8.48 -6.13 -43.96
C LEU A 480 7.57 -4.93 -43.58
N GLU A 481 6.70 -4.50 -44.49
CA GLU A 481 5.79 -3.36 -44.23
C GLU A 481 4.86 -3.59 -43.03
N ASN A 482 4.37 -4.81 -42.86
CA ASN A 482 3.48 -5.19 -41.76
C ASN A 482 4.21 -5.52 -40.46
N TYR A 483 5.55 -5.45 -40.46
CA TYR A 483 6.42 -5.78 -39.32
C TYR A 483 7.34 -4.60 -38.99
N PRO A 484 6.81 -3.47 -38.48
CA PRO A 484 7.55 -2.23 -38.30
C PRO A 484 8.76 -2.33 -37.36
N LYS A 485 8.67 -3.15 -36.31
CA LYS A 485 9.77 -3.35 -35.35
C LYS A 485 10.90 -4.18 -35.98
N THR A 486 10.54 -5.24 -36.70
CA THR A 486 11.53 -6.05 -37.47
C THR A 486 12.17 -5.21 -38.57
N LYS A 487 11.40 -4.38 -39.26
CA LYS A 487 11.93 -3.41 -40.24
C LYS A 487 12.94 -2.44 -39.62
N GLN A 488 12.62 -1.90 -38.45
CA GLN A 488 13.52 -1.01 -37.71
C GLN A 488 14.80 -1.76 -37.25
N TRP A 489 14.66 -2.97 -36.74
CA TRP A 489 15.80 -3.81 -36.35
C TRP A 489 16.71 -4.12 -37.55
N LEU A 490 16.14 -4.52 -38.70
CA LEU A 490 16.89 -4.80 -39.93
C LEU A 490 17.58 -3.55 -40.46
N THR A 491 16.94 -2.38 -40.42
CA THR A 491 17.55 -1.11 -40.82
C THR A 491 18.75 -0.75 -39.97
N LYS A 492 18.66 -0.94 -38.64
CA LYS A 492 19.81 -0.75 -37.72
C LYS A 492 20.95 -1.73 -38.04
N THR A 493 20.62 -2.98 -38.30
CA THR A 493 21.57 -4.05 -38.62
C THR A 493 22.27 -3.77 -39.96
N ILE A 494 21.56 -3.29 -40.99
CA ILE A 494 22.17 -2.87 -42.25
C ILE A 494 23.16 -1.71 -42.04
N ARG A 495 22.79 -0.73 -41.21
CA ARG A 495 23.67 0.40 -40.87
C ARG A 495 24.91 0.00 -40.09
N SER A 496 24.84 -1.05 -39.27
CA SER A 496 26.01 -1.58 -38.54
C SER A 496 26.97 -2.35 -39.45
N GLY A 497 26.56 -2.73 -40.64
CA GLY A 497 27.36 -3.47 -41.62
C GLY A 497 27.50 -4.96 -41.36
N TYR A 498 27.02 -5.47 -40.24
CA TYR A 498 27.14 -6.88 -39.84
C TYR A 498 25.80 -7.46 -39.36
N ILE A 499 25.62 -8.76 -39.63
CA ILE A 499 24.45 -9.53 -39.16
C ILE A 499 24.90 -10.91 -38.73
N SER A 500 24.26 -11.46 -37.70
CA SER A 500 24.50 -12.86 -37.34
C SER A 500 24.05 -13.81 -38.45
N ALA A 501 24.88 -14.77 -38.83
CA ALA A 501 24.57 -15.78 -39.86
C ALA A 501 23.29 -16.53 -39.54
N LYS A 502 23.03 -16.82 -38.24
CA LYS A 502 21.78 -17.48 -37.79
C LYS A 502 20.55 -16.58 -37.97
N SER A 503 20.68 -15.27 -37.65
CA SER A 503 19.60 -14.30 -37.83
C SER A 503 19.27 -14.11 -39.32
N LEU A 504 20.29 -14.05 -40.18
CA LEU A 504 20.11 -13.94 -41.61
C LEU A 504 19.34 -15.17 -42.19
N LYS A 505 19.75 -16.38 -41.80
CA LYS A 505 19.08 -17.61 -42.23
C LYS A 505 17.62 -17.67 -41.78
N TYR A 506 17.37 -17.27 -40.52
CA TYR A 506 16.03 -17.22 -39.94
C TYR A 506 15.13 -16.19 -40.65
N LEU A 507 15.64 -14.98 -40.86
CA LEU A 507 14.93 -13.91 -41.54
C LEU A 507 14.59 -14.29 -43.01
N SER A 508 15.55 -14.88 -43.72
CA SER A 508 15.36 -15.33 -45.10
C SER A 508 14.27 -16.42 -45.23
N LYS A 509 14.25 -17.37 -44.28
CA LYS A 509 13.22 -18.39 -44.21
C LYS A 509 11.85 -17.76 -43.93
N TYR A 510 11.77 -16.86 -42.94
CA TYR A 510 10.53 -16.19 -42.57
C TYR A 510 9.91 -15.39 -43.73
N ILE A 511 10.75 -14.66 -44.49
CA ILE A 511 10.29 -13.89 -45.67
C ILE A 511 9.83 -14.82 -46.80
N ALA A 512 10.44 -15.98 -46.96
CA ALA A 512 10.01 -16.98 -47.96
C ALA A 512 8.67 -17.60 -47.57
N ASP A 513 8.52 -18.06 -46.31
CA ASP A 513 7.29 -18.68 -45.81
C ASP A 513 6.08 -17.72 -45.87
N THR A 514 6.29 -16.42 -45.55
CA THR A 514 5.24 -15.38 -45.65
C THR A 514 4.88 -15.03 -47.09
N ALA A 515 5.77 -15.21 -48.06
CA ALA A 515 5.50 -14.99 -49.46
C ALA A 515 4.67 -16.14 -50.09
N GLU A 516 4.82 -17.38 -49.59
CA GLU A 516 4.04 -18.53 -50.01
C GLU A 516 2.60 -18.51 -49.50
N THR A 517 2.43 -18.09 -48.20
CA THR A 517 1.10 -17.98 -47.59
C THR A 517 0.22 -16.95 -48.30
N ARG A 518 0.79 -15.84 -48.78
CA ARG A 518 0.07 -14.81 -49.56
C ARG A 518 -0.34 -15.25 -50.95
N LYS A 519 0.31 -16.29 -51.54
CA LYS A 519 -0.10 -16.86 -52.83
C LYS A 519 -1.23 -17.88 -52.66
N GLY A 520 -1.40 -18.45 -51.45
CA GLY A 520 -2.48 -19.38 -51.13
C GLY A 520 -3.82 -18.71 -50.86
N ASP A 521 -3.82 -17.51 -50.27
CA ASP A 521 -5.03 -16.76 -49.95
C ASP A 521 -5.59 -15.92 -51.15
N ALA A 522 -4.91 -15.92 -52.28
CA ALA A 522 -5.31 -15.23 -53.50
C ALA A 522 -5.87 -16.16 -54.60
N LYS A 523 -6.24 -17.40 -54.24
CA LYS A 523 -6.97 -18.36 -55.09
C LYS A 523 -8.34 -18.68 -54.44
#